data_f0b1f528e9ce8d07abc53806427fcf89
#
_entry.id   f0b1f528e9ce8d07abc53806427fcf89
#
_cell.length_a   1.000
_cell.length_b   1.000
_cell.length_c   1.000
_cell.angle_alpha   90.00
_cell.angle_beta   90.00
_cell.angle_gamma   90.00
#
_symmetry.space_group_name_H-M   'P 1'
#
loop_
_entity.id
_entity.type
_entity.pdbx_description
1 polymer ?
#
loop_
_entity_poly.entity_id
_entity_poly.type
_entity_poly.pdbx_seq_one_letter_code
_entity_poly.pdbx_strand_id
1 'polypeptide(L)'
;MQAIGIFGGTFDPIHYGHITLAGIFMDTFKLEGVRLIPTGLPPHRPPPPVSPLQRADWVRLAIAGRPGLSLDEREVRRNGYCYTFDTLQELQQELPDHLLVWLIGADSLANLPQWHRWQALLDLGHLVVACRPGSDLDALPPPIARELQKRLVIASPDGLSHGKISVLPAPLLSVSSTELRQRLARGEDVSALTPVAAAITASGLYLGTSASGLYKD
;
A
#
# COMPACT_ATOMS: atom_id res chain seq x y z
N MET A 1 -20.64 9.43 8.72
CA MET A 1 -20.33 8.57 7.56
C MET A 1 -19.32 7.55 8.02
N GLN A 2 -19.58 6.29 7.81
CA GLN A 2 -18.62 5.23 8.12
C GLN A 2 -17.47 5.31 7.12
N ALA A 3 -16.23 5.04 7.56
CA ALA A 3 -15.06 5.14 6.70
C ALA A 3 -14.20 3.88 6.82
N ILE A 4 -13.76 3.35 5.69
CA ILE A 4 -12.92 2.17 5.62
C ILE A 4 -11.61 2.48 4.91
N GLY A 5 -10.50 2.02 5.47
CA GLY A 5 -9.17 2.18 4.90
C GLY A 5 -8.88 1.14 3.82
N ILE A 6 -8.25 1.59 2.73
CA ILE A 6 -7.80 0.75 1.64
C ILE A 6 -6.30 0.94 1.50
N PHE A 7 -5.54 -0.13 1.73
CA PHE A 7 -4.09 -0.11 1.64
C PHE A 7 -3.62 -1.14 0.62
N GLY A 8 -3.50 -0.69 -0.63
CA GLY A 8 -2.93 -1.47 -1.73
C GLY A 8 -1.40 -1.50 -1.67
N GLY A 9 -0.82 -2.61 -2.08
CA GLY A 9 0.63 -2.72 -2.15
C GLY A 9 1.10 -4.04 -2.74
N THR A 10 2.35 -4.06 -3.20
CA THR A 10 2.94 -5.30 -3.70
C THR A 10 3.15 -6.32 -2.58
N PHE A 11 3.54 -5.85 -1.37
CA PHE A 11 3.86 -6.67 -0.20
C PHE A 11 4.81 -7.83 -0.53
N ASP A 12 5.97 -7.49 -1.05
CA ASP A 12 6.97 -8.44 -1.58
C ASP A 12 8.32 -8.40 -0.82
N PRO A 13 8.36 -8.91 0.45
CA PRO A 13 7.23 -9.32 1.26
C PRO A 13 6.65 -8.22 2.15
N ILE A 14 5.53 -8.52 2.82
CA ILE A 14 4.99 -7.68 3.89
C ILE A 14 5.97 -7.60 5.07
N HIS A 15 6.00 -6.45 5.76
CA HIS A 15 6.90 -6.21 6.88
C HIS A 15 6.26 -5.30 7.95
N TYR A 16 6.92 -5.17 9.10
CA TYR A 16 6.40 -4.36 10.22
C TYR A 16 6.10 -2.91 9.82
N GLY A 17 6.86 -2.34 8.87
CA GLY A 17 6.57 -1.01 8.35
C GLY A 17 5.18 -0.86 7.74
N HIS A 18 4.73 -1.84 6.98
CA HIS A 18 3.37 -1.84 6.43
C HIS A 18 2.31 -1.96 7.52
N ILE A 19 2.53 -2.84 8.49
CA ILE A 19 1.57 -3.10 9.57
C ILE A 19 1.43 -1.89 10.49
N THR A 20 2.55 -1.29 10.88
CA THR A 20 2.56 -0.07 11.70
C THR A 20 1.89 1.08 10.98
N LEU A 21 2.18 1.27 9.68
CA LEU A 21 1.53 2.31 8.88
C LEU A 21 0.02 2.08 8.79
N ALA A 22 -0.43 0.84 8.58
CA ALA A 22 -1.85 0.51 8.56
C ALA A 22 -2.54 0.83 9.90
N GLY A 23 -1.88 0.56 11.03
CA GLY A 23 -2.37 0.92 12.37
C GLY A 23 -2.47 2.44 12.57
N ILE A 24 -1.41 3.18 12.27
CA ILE A 24 -1.40 4.65 12.36
C ILE A 24 -2.49 5.26 11.47
N PHE A 25 -2.63 4.75 10.26
CA PHE A 25 -3.66 5.17 9.32
C PHE A 25 -5.06 4.96 9.89
N MET A 26 -5.34 3.77 10.42
CA MET A 26 -6.62 3.43 11.05
C MET A 26 -6.92 4.36 12.23
N ASP A 27 -5.95 4.56 13.13
CA ASP A 27 -6.11 5.34 14.36
C ASP A 27 -6.27 6.84 14.06
N THR A 28 -5.49 7.39 13.14
CA THR A 28 -5.52 8.83 12.80
C THR A 28 -6.87 9.24 12.25
N PHE A 29 -7.45 8.42 11.38
CA PHE A 29 -8.71 8.73 10.70
C PHE A 29 -9.93 8.07 11.33
N LYS A 30 -9.76 7.32 12.44
CA LYS A 30 -10.82 6.58 13.12
C LYS A 30 -11.62 5.68 12.18
N LEU A 31 -10.88 4.96 11.34
CA LEU A 31 -11.46 4.04 10.36
C LEU A 31 -12.03 2.80 11.07
N GLU A 32 -13.12 2.25 10.56
CA GLU A 32 -13.68 0.98 11.04
C GLU A 32 -12.72 -0.20 10.90
N GLY A 33 -11.86 -0.11 9.89
CA GLY A 33 -10.82 -1.09 9.61
C GLY A 33 -10.01 -0.70 8.40
N VAL A 34 -8.96 -1.47 8.11
CA VAL A 34 -8.11 -1.32 6.94
C VAL A 34 -8.07 -2.63 6.17
N ARG A 35 -8.45 -2.59 4.90
CA ARG A 35 -8.28 -3.70 3.97
C ARG A 35 -6.92 -3.61 3.30
N LEU A 36 -6.06 -4.59 3.54
CA LEU A 36 -4.80 -4.76 2.82
C LEU A 36 -5.07 -5.51 1.52
N ILE A 37 -4.71 -4.90 0.39
CA ILE A 37 -4.96 -5.45 -0.96
C ILE A 37 -3.63 -5.75 -1.64
N PRO A 38 -3.13 -6.99 -1.58
CA PRO A 38 -1.93 -7.37 -2.32
C PRO A 38 -2.19 -7.27 -3.82
N THR A 39 -1.33 -6.53 -4.53
CA THR A 39 -1.47 -6.34 -5.98
C THR A 39 -1.28 -7.67 -6.73
N GLY A 40 -2.19 -7.98 -7.66
CA GLY A 40 -2.08 -9.10 -8.56
C GLY A 40 -1.01 -8.86 -9.63
N LEU A 41 -1.41 -8.56 -10.85
CA LEU A 41 -0.51 -8.22 -11.95
C LEU A 41 -0.45 -6.68 -12.10
N PRO A 42 0.67 -6.03 -11.70
CA PRO A 42 0.79 -4.58 -11.83
C PRO A 42 0.99 -4.17 -13.30
N PRO A 43 0.35 -3.10 -13.78
CA PRO A 43 0.45 -2.69 -15.18
C PRO A 43 1.76 -1.94 -15.52
N HIS A 44 2.44 -1.37 -14.51
CA HIS A 44 3.55 -0.43 -14.73
C HIS A 44 4.93 -0.98 -14.36
N ARG A 45 5.01 -2.25 -13.94
CA ARG A 45 6.27 -2.88 -13.55
C ARG A 45 6.23 -4.39 -13.82
N PRO A 46 7.38 -5.05 -13.97
CA PRO A 46 7.43 -6.51 -14.02
C PRO A 46 6.75 -7.13 -12.80
N PRO A 47 6.10 -8.29 -12.96
CA PRO A 47 5.53 -9.01 -11.82
C PRO A 47 6.63 -9.39 -10.83
N PRO A 48 6.36 -9.32 -9.52
CA PRO A 48 7.27 -9.83 -8.50
C PRO A 48 7.62 -11.31 -8.76
N PRO A 49 8.80 -11.76 -8.33
CA PRO A 49 9.19 -13.16 -8.47
C PRO A 49 8.32 -14.10 -7.63
N VAL A 50 7.72 -13.58 -6.56
CA VAL A 50 6.80 -14.32 -5.70
C VAL A 50 5.38 -14.17 -6.22
N SER A 51 4.66 -15.29 -6.33
CA SER A 51 3.30 -15.32 -6.85
C SER A 51 2.36 -14.41 -6.03
N PRO A 52 1.32 -13.82 -6.65
CA PRO A 52 0.34 -13.01 -5.94
C PRO A 52 -0.31 -13.74 -4.77
N LEU A 53 -0.66 -15.00 -4.94
CA LEU A 53 -1.29 -15.83 -3.90
C LEU A 53 -0.35 -16.05 -2.71
N GLN A 54 0.92 -16.34 -2.95
CA GLN A 54 1.91 -16.50 -1.86
C GLN A 54 2.09 -15.21 -1.07
N ARG A 55 2.09 -14.04 -1.75
CA ARG A 55 2.18 -12.75 -1.07
C ARG A 55 0.91 -12.46 -0.24
N ALA A 56 -0.27 -12.84 -0.74
CA ALA A 56 -1.52 -12.75 0.01
C ALA A 56 -1.51 -13.67 1.26
N ASP A 57 -0.98 -14.88 1.16
CA ASP A 57 -0.84 -15.79 2.31
C ASP A 57 0.06 -15.19 3.39
N TRP A 58 1.17 -14.55 3.01
CA TRP A 58 2.03 -13.85 3.97
C TRP A 58 1.33 -12.63 4.59
N VAL A 59 0.53 -11.89 3.82
CA VAL A 59 -0.29 -10.81 4.39
C VAL A 59 -1.28 -11.36 5.41
N ARG A 60 -1.97 -12.46 5.09
CA ARG A 60 -2.92 -13.11 6.00
C ARG A 60 -2.24 -13.52 7.31
N LEU A 61 -1.07 -14.15 7.23
CA LEU A 61 -0.30 -14.52 8.42
C LEU A 61 0.16 -13.29 9.22
N ALA A 62 0.60 -12.25 8.54
CA ALA A 62 1.12 -11.04 9.16
C ALA A 62 0.07 -10.25 9.96
N ILE A 63 -1.19 -10.28 9.52
CA ILE A 63 -2.29 -9.56 10.17
C ILE A 63 -3.12 -10.45 11.10
N ALA A 64 -2.81 -11.74 11.21
CA ALA A 64 -3.52 -12.65 12.11
C ALA A 64 -3.51 -12.12 13.54
N GLY A 65 -4.70 -12.08 14.16
CA GLY A 65 -4.87 -11.56 15.52
C GLY A 65 -4.72 -10.04 15.68
N ARG A 66 -4.72 -9.27 14.60
CA ARG A 66 -4.68 -7.80 14.62
C ARG A 66 -6.05 -7.22 14.32
N PRO A 67 -6.80 -6.76 15.34
CA PRO A 67 -8.13 -6.20 15.15
C PRO A 67 -8.13 -5.03 14.15
N GLY A 68 -9.18 -4.96 13.33
CA GLY A 68 -9.35 -3.89 12.33
C GLY A 68 -8.53 -4.08 11.04
N LEU A 69 -7.58 -5.01 10.96
CA LEU A 69 -6.87 -5.33 9.72
C LEU A 69 -7.49 -6.55 9.05
N SER A 70 -7.75 -6.45 7.75
CA SER A 70 -8.29 -7.56 6.94
C SER A 70 -7.57 -7.67 5.61
N LEU A 71 -7.54 -8.88 5.05
CA LEU A 71 -7.01 -9.17 3.73
C LEU A 71 -8.14 -9.12 2.71
N ASP A 72 -7.94 -8.40 1.62
CA ASP A 72 -8.81 -8.43 0.45
C ASP A 72 -8.03 -9.01 -0.74
N GLU A 73 -8.47 -10.14 -1.24
CA GLU A 73 -7.77 -10.91 -2.28
C GLU A 73 -8.25 -10.60 -3.70
N ARG A 74 -9.09 -9.57 -3.90
CA ARG A 74 -9.69 -9.29 -5.22
C ARG A 74 -8.67 -9.13 -6.35
N GLU A 75 -7.56 -8.45 -6.09
CA GLU A 75 -6.54 -8.25 -7.13
C GLU A 75 -5.71 -9.52 -7.38
N VAL A 76 -5.38 -10.30 -6.37
CA VAL A 76 -4.63 -11.55 -6.58
C VAL A 76 -5.45 -12.64 -7.27
N ARG A 77 -6.78 -12.52 -7.24
CA ARG A 77 -7.72 -13.42 -7.94
C ARG A 77 -8.16 -12.89 -9.31
N ARG A 78 -7.84 -11.64 -9.63
CA ARG A 78 -8.22 -11.02 -10.90
C ARG A 78 -7.38 -11.57 -12.05
N ASN A 79 -8.03 -11.91 -13.16
CA ASN A 79 -7.36 -12.22 -14.41
C ASN A 79 -6.99 -10.92 -15.14
N GLY A 80 -5.68 -10.70 -15.38
CA GLY A 80 -5.18 -9.52 -16.07
C GLY A 80 -4.64 -8.43 -15.15
N TYR A 81 -4.43 -7.25 -15.69
CA TYR A 81 -3.86 -6.12 -14.96
C TYR A 81 -4.79 -5.61 -13.86
N CYS A 82 -4.18 -5.21 -12.75
CA CYS A 82 -4.87 -4.64 -11.60
C CYS A 82 -4.65 -3.12 -11.59
N TYR A 83 -5.72 -2.38 -11.86
CA TYR A 83 -5.71 -0.93 -11.75
C TYR A 83 -6.41 -0.49 -10.47
N THR A 84 -5.82 0.44 -9.75
CA THR A 84 -6.40 0.99 -8.51
C THR A 84 -7.79 1.58 -8.75
N PHE A 85 -8.00 2.19 -9.94
CA PHE A 85 -9.31 2.73 -10.31
C PHE A 85 -10.41 1.65 -10.28
N ASP A 86 -10.18 0.52 -10.94
CA ASP A 86 -11.16 -0.58 -11.00
C ASP A 86 -11.40 -1.17 -9.61
N THR A 87 -10.35 -1.32 -8.83
CA THR A 87 -10.40 -1.84 -7.46
C THR A 87 -11.22 -0.92 -6.54
N LEU A 88 -11.02 0.40 -6.59
CA LEU A 88 -11.82 1.34 -5.80
C LEU A 88 -13.26 1.44 -6.30
N GLN A 89 -13.50 1.33 -7.60
CA GLN A 89 -14.84 1.32 -8.18
C GLN A 89 -15.64 0.09 -7.72
N GLU A 90 -15.04 -1.09 -7.73
CA GLU A 90 -15.65 -2.31 -7.20
C GLU A 90 -15.96 -2.19 -5.70
N LEU A 91 -15.02 -1.63 -4.92
CA LEU A 91 -15.21 -1.40 -3.48
C LEU A 91 -16.34 -0.41 -3.21
N GLN A 92 -16.48 0.65 -4.00
CA GLN A 92 -17.55 1.63 -3.85
C GLN A 92 -18.93 1.01 -4.12
N GLN A 93 -19.03 0.06 -5.08
CA GLN A 93 -20.26 -0.69 -5.34
C GLN A 93 -20.59 -1.67 -4.20
N GLU A 94 -19.56 -2.30 -3.61
CA GLU A 94 -19.71 -3.24 -2.48
C GLU A 94 -20.09 -2.52 -1.18
N LEU A 95 -19.58 -1.30 -0.98
CA LEU A 95 -19.67 -0.52 0.25
C LEU A 95 -20.28 0.87 -0.02
N PRO A 96 -21.53 0.95 -0.51
CA PRO A 96 -22.12 2.21 -0.97
C PRO A 96 -22.29 3.25 0.15
N ASP A 97 -22.40 2.80 1.41
CA ASP A 97 -22.60 3.66 2.58
C ASP A 97 -21.29 4.09 3.25
N HIS A 98 -20.12 3.62 2.75
CA HIS A 98 -18.82 3.92 3.31
C HIS A 98 -18.04 4.91 2.45
N LEU A 99 -17.33 5.81 3.12
CA LEU A 99 -16.26 6.56 2.48
C LEU A 99 -15.02 5.67 2.35
N LEU A 100 -14.56 5.45 1.13
CA LEU A 100 -13.29 4.80 0.89
C LEU A 100 -12.16 5.79 1.17
N VAL A 101 -11.27 5.43 2.09
CA VAL A 101 -10.06 6.19 2.41
C VAL A 101 -8.87 5.35 1.95
N TRP A 102 -8.19 5.78 0.89
CA TRP A 102 -7.15 4.97 0.28
C TRP A 102 -5.75 5.58 0.48
N LEU A 103 -4.79 4.72 0.83
CA LEU A 103 -3.45 5.08 1.26
C LEU A 103 -2.42 4.75 0.19
N ILE A 104 -1.57 5.75 -0.13
CA ILE A 104 -0.38 5.57 -0.97
C ILE A 104 0.85 6.23 -0.32
N GLY A 105 2.04 5.84 -0.76
CA GLY A 105 3.28 6.54 -0.40
C GLY A 105 3.51 7.80 -1.25
N ALA A 106 4.39 8.70 -0.79
CA ALA A 106 4.77 9.92 -1.50
C ALA A 106 5.34 9.63 -2.90
N ASP A 107 6.14 8.55 -3.06
CA ASP A 107 6.68 8.14 -4.35
C ASP A 107 5.56 7.77 -5.35
N SER A 108 4.51 7.12 -4.85
CA SER A 108 3.33 6.79 -5.65
C SER A 108 2.53 8.03 -6.03
N LEU A 109 2.45 9.03 -5.14
CA LEU A 109 1.82 10.32 -5.45
C LEU A 109 2.54 11.03 -6.61
N ALA A 110 3.87 11.07 -6.59
CA ALA A 110 4.65 11.67 -7.68
C ALA A 110 4.38 11.00 -9.03
N ASN A 111 4.15 9.69 -9.03
CA ASN A 111 3.86 8.89 -10.22
C ASN A 111 2.36 8.77 -10.54
N LEU A 112 1.48 9.32 -9.71
CA LEU A 112 0.02 9.19 -9.87
C LEU A 112 -0.50 9.66 -11.25
N PRO A 113 0.06 10.71 -11.90
CA PRO A 113 -0.35 11.10 -13.24
C PRO A 113 -0.18 10.02 -14.34
N GLN A 114 0.61 8.99 -14.08
CA GLN A 114 0.79 7.86 -14.99
C GLN A 114 -0.22 6.72 -14.75
N TRP A 115 -1.01 6.80 -13.67
CA TRP A 115 -1.96 5.76 -13.32
C TRP A 115 -3.21 5.84 -14.19
N HIS A 116 -3.80 4.68 -14.44
CA HIS A 116 -5.03 4.58 -15.21
C HIS A 116 -6.15 5.45 -14.61
N ARG A 117 -6.69 6.39 -15.41
CA ARG A 117 -7.79 7.30 -15.02
C ARG A 117 -7.52 8.08 -13.73
N TRP A 118 -6.28 8.54 -13.52
CA TRP A 118 -5.82 9.12 -12.26
C TRP A 118 -6.65 10.31 -11.76
N GLN A 119 -7.18 11.18 -12.65
CA GLN A 119 -8.01 12.29 -12.21
C GLN A 119 -9.33 11.77 -11.61
N ALA A 120 -9.98 10.83 -12.27
CA ALA A 120 -11.22 10.23 -11.79
C ALA A 120 -11.00 9.40 -10.51
N LEU A 121 -9.79 8.85 -10.33
CA LEU A 121 -9.39 8.14 -9.12
C LEU A 121 -9.49 9.01 -7.87
N LEU A 122 -9.14 10.30 -7.98
CA LEU A 122 -9.22 11.25 -6.87
C LEU A 122 -10.66 11.51 -6.39
N ASP A 123 -11.66 11.24 -7.22
CA ASP A 123 -13.06 11.48 -6.90
C ASP A 123 -13.78 10.23 -6.32
N LEU A 124 -13.10 9.05 -6.34
CA LEU A 124 -13.67 7.80 -5.80
C LEU A 124 -13.63 7.70 -4.28
N GLY A 125 -12.91 8.59 -3.59
CA GLY A 125 -12.80 8.53 -2.14
C GLY A 125 -11.92 9.65 -1.58
N HIS A 126 -11.36 9.41 -0.40
CA HIS A 126 -10.37 10.29 0.24
C HIS A 126 -8.99 9.70 0.07
N LEU A 127 -8.06 10.44 -0.53
CA LEU A 127 -6.66 10.02 -0.67
C LEU A 127 -5.86 10.39 0.57
N VAL A 128 -5.14 9.44 1.15
CA VAL A 128 -4.14 9.68 2.18
C VAL A 128 -2.75 9.39 1.63
N VAL A 129 -1.85 10.34 1.78
CA VAL A 129 -0.46 10.22 1.33
C VAL A 129 0.43 10.02 2.54
N ALA A 130 1.03 8.85 2.67
CA ALA A 130 2.03 8.58 3.69
C ALA A 130 3.37 9.19 3.29
N CYS A 131 3.83 10.15 4.07
CA CYS A 131 5.11 10.84 3.85
C CYS A 131 6.11 10.42 4.92
N ARG A 132 7.25 9.86 4.48
CA ARG A 132 8.41 9.64 5.36
C ARG A 132 9.12 10.97 5.59
N PRO A 133 9.83 11.13 6.72
CA PRO A 133 10.75 12.25 6.87
C PRO A 133 11.70 12.34 5.69
N GLY A 134 11.79 13.54 5.07
CA GLY A 134 12.58 13.76 3.86
C GLY A 134 11.83 13.56 2.54
N SER A 135 10.56 13.12 2.57
CA SER A 135 9.73 13.17 1.35
C SER A 135 9.51 14.61 0.93
N ASP A 136 9.88 14.93 -0.31
CA ASP A 136 9.74 16.28 -0.86
C ASP A 136 8.41 16.40 -1.65
N LEU A 137 7.41 16.99 -1.01
CA LEU A 137 6.13 17.27 -1.67
C LEU A 137 6.18 18.55 -2.54
N ASP A 138 7.21 19.37 -2.39
CA ASP A 138 7.37 20.60 -3.20
C ASP A 138 7.93 20.28 -4.59
N ALA A 139 8.61 19.13 -4.73
CA ALA A 139 9.14 18.62 -6.00
C ALA A 139 8.14 17.78 -6.81
N LEU A 140 6.85 17.79 -6.47
CA LEU A 140 5.84 17.04 -7.21
C LEU A 140 5.66 17.56 -8.65
N PRO A 141 5.37 16.67 -9.62
CA PRO A 141 5.00 17.08 -10.97
C PRO A 141 3.84 18.08 -10.99
N PRO A 142 3.86 19.11 -11.86
CA PRO A 142 2.86 20.20 -11.85
C PRO A 142 1.39 19.74 -11.87
N PRO A 143 0.99 18.68 -12.58
CA PRO A 143 -0.40 18.22 -12.54
C PRO A 143 -0.85 17.79 -11.15
N ILE A 144 -0.02 17.01 -10.42
CA ILE A 144 -0.40 16.53 -9.09
C ILE A 144 -0.19 17.58 -8.01
N ALA A 145 0.82 18.46 -8.15
CA ALA A 145 1.00 19.59 -7.24
C ALA A 145 -0.25 20.49 -7.22
N ARG A 146 -0.85 20.78 -8.38
CA ARG A 146 -2.09 21.54 -8.49
C ARG A 146 -3.29 20.84 -7.83
N GLU A 147 -3.42 19.53 -8.02
CA GLU A 147 -4.51 18.77 -7.38
C GLU A 147 -4.31 18.69 -5.86
N LEU A 148 -3.08 18.50 -5.40
CA LEU A 148 -2.76 18.53 -3.97
C LEU A 148 -3.17 19.88 -3.36
N GLN A 149 -2.75 20.98 -3.96
CA GLN A 149 -3.09 22.32 -3.46
C GLN A 149 -4.59 22.60 -3.37
N LYS A 150 -5.40 22.11 -4.34
CA LYS A 150 -6.85 22.29 -4.36
C LYS A 150 -7.59 21.40 -3.35
N ARG A 151 -7.06 20.20 -3.07
CA ARG A 151 -7.76 19.15 -2.37
C ARG A 151 -7.23 18.90 -0.96
N LEU A 152 -6.09 19.51 -0.60
CA LEU A 152 -5.42 19.27 0.69
C LEU A 152 -6.29 19.72 1.86
N VAL A 153 -6.42 18.81 2.84
CA VAL A 153 -7.07 19.05 4.12
C VAL A 153 -6.22 18.46 5.25
N ILE A 154 -6.50 18.90 6.48
CA ILE A 154 -5.81 18.37 7.67
C ILE A 154 -6.13 16.87 7.82
N ALA A 155 -5.11 16.09 8.16
CA ALA A 155 -5.25 14.66 8.45
C ALA A 155 -5.97 14.46 9.80
N SER A 156 -7.28 14.30 9.73
CA SER A 156 -8.15 14.07 10.88
C SER A 156 -9.45 13.37 10.45
N PRO A 157 -10.20 12.76 11.37
CA PRO A 157 -11.51 12.17 11.04
C PRO A 157 -12.48 13.21 10.45
N ASP A 158 -12.46 14.45 10.98
CA ASP A 158 -13.35 15.52 10.53
C ASP A 158 -13.00 16.07 9.14
N GLY A 159 -11.76 15.83 8.68
CA GLY A 159 -11.30 16.21 7.33
C GLY A 159 -11.70 15.22 6.25
N LEU A 160 -12.22 14.05 6.60
CA LEU A 160 -12.56 13.00 5.66
C LEU A 160 -13.72 13.40 4.73
N SER A 161 -13.49 13.37 3.43
CA SER A 161 -14.50 13.63 2.40
C SER A 161 -14.06 13.09 1.05
N HIS A 162 -15.00 12.79 0.18
CA HIS A 162 -14.71 12.48 -1.23
C HIS A 162 -13.93 13.60 -1.89
N GLY A 163 -13.00 13.24 -2.75
CA GLY A 163 -12.22 14.18 -3.54
C GLY A 163 -11.20 15.01 -2.75
N LYS A 164 -10.93 14.68 -1.48
CA LYS A 164 -9.93 15.36 -0.67
C LYS A 164 -8.66 14.54 -0.52
N ILE A 165 -7.59 15.22 -0.14
CA ILE A 165 -6.26 14.65 0.06
C ILE A 165 -5.75 15.06 1.44
N SER A 166 -5.26 14.11 2.22
CA SER A 166 -4.55 14.38 3.48
C SER A 166 -3.13 13.82 3.43
N VAL A 167 -2.22 14.49 4.11
CA VAL A 167 -0.84 14.00 4.29
C VAL A 167 -0.70 13.42 5.69
N LEU A 168 -0.34 12.14 5.74
CA LEU A 168 -0.10 11.41 6.99
C LEU A 168 1.41 11.30 7.20
N PRO A 169 1.98 11.91 8.27
CA PRO A 169 3.36 11.68 8.63
C PRO A 169 3.57 10.20 8.97
N ALA A 170 4.40 9.53 8.18
CA ALA A 170 4.75 8.14 8.42
C ALA A 170 6.02 8.07 9.28
N PRO A 171 6.08 7.19 10.31
CA PRO A 171 7.29 7.03 11.08
C PRO A 171 8.42 6.50 10.20
N LEU A 172 9.65 6.90 10.54
CA LEU A 172 10.86 6.25 10.01
C LEU A 172 10.94 4.84 10.60
N LEU A 173 10.26 3.89 9.97
CA LEU A 173 10.62 2.50 10.19
C LEU A 173 11.69 2.17 9.16
N SER A 174 12.88 1.88 9.65
CA SER A 174 14.06 1.52 8.85
C SER A 174 13.94 0.14 8.23
N VAL A 175 12.78 -0.15 7.63
CA VAL A 175 12.52 -1.42 6.96
C VAL A 175 11.85 -1.19 5.61
N SER A 176 12.39 -1.80 4.58
CA SER A 176 11.79 -1.85 3.25
C SER A 176 11.77 -3.28 2.71
N SER A 177 10.83 -3.57 1.82
CA SER A 177 10.81 -4.88 1.16
C SER A 177 12.10 -5.15 0.40
N THR A 178 12.73 -4.12 -0.17
CA THR A 178 14.02 -4.26 -0.87
C THR A 178 15.15 -4.66 0.07
N GLU A 179 15.30 -3.98 1.21
CA GLU A 179 16.28 -4.36 2.22
C GLU A 179 16.03 -5.77 2.74
N LEU A 180 14.77 -6.10 2.99
CA LEU A 180 14.37 -7.41 3.49
C LEU A 180 14.77 -8.53 2.50
N ARG A 181 14.50 -8.35 1.20
CA ARG A 181 14.94 -9.29 0.16
C ARG A 181 16.45 -9.42 0.07
N GLN A 182 17.20 -8.31 0.21
CA GLN A 182 18.67 -8.33 0.22
C GLN A 182 19.23 -9.12 1.41
N ARG A 183 18.65 -8.96 2.60
CA ARG A 183 19.05 -9.72 3.80
C ARG A 183 18.75 -11.21 3.64
N LEU A 184 17.54 -11.55 3.14
CA LEU A 184 17.15 -12.92 2.85
C LEU A 184 18.10 -13.59 1.84
N ALA A 185 18.50 -12.87 0.79
CA ALA A 185 19.44 -13.37 -0.21
C ALA A 185 20.81 -13.72 0.37
N ARG A 186 21.21 -13.04 1.47
CA ARG A 186 22.44 -13.31 2.22
C ARG A 186 22.27 -14.34 3.34
N GLY A 187 21.05 -14.89 3.50
CA GLY A 187 20.75 -15.85 4.58
C GLY A 187 20.69 -15.23 5.99
N GLU A 188 20.50 -13.91 6.08
CA GLU A 188 20.41 -13.20 7.36
C GLU A 188 19.04 -13.42 8.03
N ASP A 189 19.01 -13.41 9.36
CA ASP A 189 17.76 -13.41 10.10
C ASP A 189 16.99 -12.09 9.90
N VAL A 190 15.73 -12.20 9.52
CA VAL A 190 14.82 -11.07 9.27
C VAL A 190 13.64 -11.03 10.22
N SER A 191 13.67 -11.83 11.29
CA SER A 191 12.55 -11.95 12.25
C SER A 191 12.18 -10.61 12.92
N ALA A 192 13.17 -9.73 13.13
CA ALA A 192 12.95 -8.38 13.65
C ALA A 192 12.30 -7.43 12.64
N LEU A 193 12.21 -7.79 11.34
CA LEU A 193 11.74 -6.91 10.27
C LEU A 193 10.35 -7.30 9.76
N THR A 194 10.00 -8.57 9.86
CA THR A 194 8.71 -9.09 9.37
C THR A 194 8.16 -10.18 10.28
N PRO A 195 6.84 -10.20 10.55
CA PRO A 195 6.23 -11.26 11.35
C PRO A 195 6.15 -12.60 10.63
N VAL A 196 6.45 -12.63 9.33
CA VAL A 196 6.35 -13.83 8.47
C VAL A 196 7.72 -14.42 8.10
N ALA A 197 8.77 -14.05 8.84
CA ALA A 197 10.14 -14.51 8.59
C ALA A 197 10.24 -16.04 8.47
N ALA A 198 9.66 -16.79 9.41
CA ALA A 198 9.67 -18.26 9.39
C ALA A 198 8.98 -18.83 8.13
N ALA A 199 7.83 -18.26 7.72
CA ALA A 199 7.11 -18.69 6.52
C ALA A 199 7.90 -18.40 5.23
N ILE A 200 8.58 -17.23 5.17
CA ILE A 200 9.45 -16.88 4.04
C ILE A 200 10.64 -17.84 3.97
N THR A 201 11.33 -18.08 5.08
CA THR A 201 12.47 -19.01 5.12
C THR A 201 12.06 -20.42 4.71
N ALA A 202 10.94 -20.91 5.22
CA ALA A 202 10.41 -22.23 4.86
C ALA A 202 10.03 -22.37 3.37
N SER A 203 9.69 -21.26 2.70
CA SER A 203 9.37 -21.27 1.27
C SER A 203 10.60 -21.39 0.36
N GLY A 204 11.80 -21.11 0.87
CA GLY A 204 13.04 -21.05 0.09
C GLY A 204 13.10 -19.89 -0.90
N LEU A 205 12.10 -18.99 -0.90
CA LEU A 205 12.06 -17.83 -1.79
C LEU A 205 13.05 -16.76 -1.32
N TYR A 206 13.57 -16.01 -2.28
CA TYR A 206 14.62 -14.97 -2.12
C TYR A 206 16.02 -15.51 -1.76
N LEU A 207 16.21 -16.81 -1.52
CA LEU A 207 17.53 -17.37 -1.22
C LEU A 207 18.39 -17.40 -2.49
N GLY A 208 19.65 -16.95 -2.38
CA GLY A 208 20.65 -17.06 -3.46
C GLY A 208 20.41 -16.22 -4.71
N THR A 209 19.38 -15.37 -4.73
CA THR A 209 19.18 -14.38 -5.80
C THR A 209 20.10 -13.20 -5.52
N SER A 210 21.29 -13.18 -6.15
CA SER A 210 22.09 -11.96 -6.15
C SER A 210 21.26 -10.79 -6.65
N ALA A 211 21.23 -9.71 -5.89
CA ALA A 211 20.40 -8.52 -6.12
C ALA A 211 20.66 -7.78 -7.46
N SER A 212 21.53 -8.31 -8.31
CA SER A 212 21.99 -7.68 -9.56
C SER A 212 21.17 -7.98 -10.81
N GLY A 213 20.07 -8.72 -10.71
CA GLY A 213 19.33 -9.18 -11.90
C GLY A 213 17.85 -8.80 -11.99
N LEU A 214 17.19 -8.34 -10.95
CA LEU A 214 15.72 -8.31 -10.91
C LEU A 214 15.06 -6.92 -10.91
N TYR A 215 15.79 -5.86 -10.66
CA TYR A 215 15.25 -4.49 -10.78
C TYR A 215 16.38 -3.55 -11.24
N LYS A 216 16.48 -3.28 -12.53
CA LYS A 216 17.03 -2.00 -13.01
C LYS A 216 15.89 -0.98 -12.89
N ASP A 217 16.17 0.07 -12.16
CA ASP A 217 15.33 1.27 -11.95
C ASP A 217 14.83 1.86 -13.28
#